data_673fe620870cb243e6762f94431f417b
#
_entry.id   673fe620870cb243e6762f94431f417b
#
_cell.length_a   1.000
_cell.length_b   1.000
_cell.length_c   1.000
_cell.angle_alpha   90.00
_cell.angle_beta   90.00
_cell.angle_gamma   90.00
#
_symmetry.space_group_name_H-M   'P 1'
#
loop_
_entity.id
_entity.type
_entity.pdbx_description
1 polymer ?
#
loop_
_entity_poly.entity_id
_entity_poly.type
_entity_poly.pdbx_seq_one_letter_code
_entity_poly.pdbx_strand_id
1 'polypeptide(L)'
;SVRVSRRKTTPLTMELLVVDETLDEIIVVARGRVADPFGPVSNSFLNREELRSAVGAGSDVMRALDGLPGLISTGDFANFSVRGRGPRDNLIFVDGLPFDRVVHFDQTLGEEEDIGGGGRFSIFAPNSIAGADFSPGGWSAAYGGRSGSLLELEVAGGGPTPSASLRVDIAGVEVGYEGPSGIHDNTTAFFTARSFDFGRVFELIEEEDIGQPELTDIVLKTVTELDSSNTIEFLGIYAPEEYSRDIDNVLASPNFEDVALIETEQDLALVGIAWRRLVGTSGEWTNRLYFRDNDKTSVEGEAYPDLVPEGTPAADIPVRENLLTVGEAETEIGWRSDYSMQNRFGELQAGVRAWQTDVDYFVTLREDWDRFVYQTTDPRPPGQQYITLMPDNVDSLYNERETSYAAYGEQTFEFDSWDLRAGLRYDRDGFSSESLVSPR
;
A
#
# COMPACT_ATOMS: atom_id res chain seq x y z
N SER A 1 -18.83 18.61 16.39
CA SER A 1 -17.85 17.54 16.58
C SER A 1 -16.67 18.07 17.39
N VAL A 2 -16.17 17.28 18.34
CA VAL A 2 -15.00 17.63 19.16
C VAL A 2 -13.89 16.66 18.79
N ARG A 3 -12.74 17.17 18.33
CA ARG A 3 -11.55 16.36 18.09
C ARG A 3 -10.81 16.14 19.41
N VAL A 4 -10.58 14.89 19.77
CA VAL A 4 -9.80 14.49 20.94
C VAL A 4 -8.49 13.89 20.46
N SER A 5 -7.36 14.42 20.92
CA SER A 5 -6.03 13.90 20.65
C SER A 5 -5.43 13.29 21.92
N ARG A 6 -4.74 12.16 21.82
CA ARG A 6 -4.11 11.43 22.94
C ARG A 6 -3.13 12.26 23.77
N ARG A 7 -2.59 13.35 23.22
CA ARG A 7 -1.54 14.17 23.85
C ARG A 7 -1.97 15.60 24.21
N LYS A 8 -3.24 15.96 23.97
CA LYS A 8 -3.75 17.28 24.30
C LYS A 8 -5.04 17.17 25.12
N THR A 9 -5.10 17.89 26.21
CA THR A 9 -6.36 18.07 26.95
C THR A 9 -7.21 19.08 26.20
N THR A 10 -8.36 18.64 25.71
CA THR A 10 -9.34 19.53 25.08
C THR A 10 -10.42 19.86 26.10
N PRO A 11 -10.50 21.10 26.62
CA PRO A 11 -11.61 21.50 27.49
C PRO A 11 -12.90 21.53 26.66
N LEU A 12 -13.90 20.81 27.11
CA LEU A 12 -15.23 20.82 26.53
C LEU A 12 -16.21 21.47 27.51
N THR A 13 -16.80 22.59 27.11
CA THR A 13 -17.91 23.19 27.84
C THR A 13 -19.21 22.85 27.11
N MET A 14 -20.07 22.09 27.73
CA MET A 14 -21.40 21.76 27.19
C MET A 14 -22.46 22.55 27.96
N GLU A 15 -23.26 23.33 27.25
CA GLU A 15 -24.50 23.89 27.77
C GLU A 15 -25.63 22.92 27.43
N LEU A 16 -26.26 22.36 28.45
CA LEU A 16 -27.42 21.49 28.29
C LEU A 16 -28.67 22.37 28.37
N LEU A 17 -29.41 22.46 27.27
CA LEU A 17 -30.77 22.95 27.26
C LEU A 17 -31.69 21.78 27.63
N VAL A 18 -32.47 21.93 28.67
CA VAL A 18 -33.51 20.97 29.02
C VAL A 18 -34.65 21.18 28.02
N VAL A 19 -34.75 20.31 27.04
CA VAL A 19 -35.92 20.20 26.18
C VAL A 19 -36.75 19.05 26.69
N ASP A 20 -37.95 19.34 27.08
CA ASP A 20 -38.93 18.37 27.66
C ASP A 20 -39.63 17.62 26.49
N GLU A 21 -38.85 16.97 25.66
CA GLU A 21 -39.33 16.02 24.63
C GLU A 21 -38.75 14.66 24.94
N THR A 22 -39.63 13.65 24.95
CA THR A 22 -39.23 12.23 24.99
C THR A 22 -38.48 11.94 23.71
N LEU A 23 -37.17 12.02 23.75
CA LEU A 23 -36.30 11.62 22.65
C LEU A 23 -36.34 10.11 22.52
N ASP A 24 -36.66 9.63 21.34
CA ASP A 24 -36.32 8.27 20.94
C ASP A 24 -34.81 8.06 21.15
N GLU A 25 -34.43 6.85 21.55
CA GLU A 25 -33.06 6.48 21.86
C GLU A 25 -32.12 6.90 20.72
N ILE A 26 -31.27 7.92 20.96
CA ILE A 26 -30.26 8.32 20.00
C ILE A 26 -29.09 7.34 20.13
N ILE A 27 -29.03 6.37 19.25
CA ILE A 27 -27.85 5.52 19.12
C ILE A 27 -26.77 6.37 18.44
N VAL A 28 -25.84 6.87 19.22
CA VAL A 28 -24.62 7.50 18.67
C VAL A 28 -23.68 6.39 18.25
N VAL A 29 -23.73 6.01 17.00
CA VAL A 29 -22.66 5.19 16.40
C VAL A 29 -21.45 6.10 16.23
N ALA A 30 -20.45 5.95 17.09
CA ALA A 30 -19.18 6.62 16.94
C ALA A 30 -18.52 6.05 15.67
N ARG A 31 -18.51 6.86 14.59
CA ARG A 31 -17.72 6.57 13.39
C ARG A 31 -16.27 6.99 13.65
N GLY A 32 -15.52 6.10 14.06
CA GLY A 32 -14.09 6.17 14.32
C GLY A 32 -13.77 4.92 15.14
N ARG A 33 -12.95 4.04 14.59
CA ARG A 33 -12.39 2.98 15.42
C ARG A 33 -11.70 3.65 16.61
N VAL A 34 -12.35 3.63 17.74
CA VAL A 34 -11.65 3.84 19.00
C VAL A 34 -10.69 2.66 19.11
N ALA A 35 -9.41 2.93 19.35
CA ALA A 35 -8.47 1.86 19.65
C ALA A 35 -9.15 0.90 20.61
N ASP A 36 -9.32 -0.36 20.20
CA ASP A 36 -9.95 -1.38 21.03
C ASP A 36 -9.16 -1.45 22.34
N PRO A 37 -9.70 -1.01 23.47
CA PRO A 37 -8.97 -1.06 24.74
C PRO A 37 -8.62 -2.50 25.16
N PHE A 38 -9.21 -3.50 24.50
CA PHE A 38 -9.00 -4.93 24.69
C PHE A 38 -8.33 -5.59 23.48
N GLY A 39 -7.89 -4.79 22.48
CA GLY A 39 -7.13 -5.29 21.35
C GLY A 39 -5.81 -5.94 21.77
N PRO A 40 -5.13 -6.67 20.84
CA PRO A 40 -3.84 -7.28 21.13
C PRO A 40 -2.89 -6.27 21.78
N VAL A 41 -2.17 -6.67 22.82
CA VAL A 41 -1.30 -5.81 23.65
C VAL A 41 -0.26 -5.02 22.82
N SER A 42 0.00 -5.44 21.59
CA SER A 42 0.93 -4.81 20.66
C SER A 42 0.25 -4.03 19.53
N ASN A 43 -1.08 -3.85 19.56
CA ASN A 43 -1.79 -3.09 18.54
C ASN A 43 -1.56 -1.58 18.71
N SER A 44 -1.35 -0.88 17.61
CA SER A 44 -1.16 0.56 17.58
C SER A 44 -2.15 1.18 16.59
N PHE A 45 -2.94 2.12 17.08
CA PHE A 45 -3.86 2.88 16.25
C PHE A 45 -3.38 4.32 16.15
N LEU A 46 -3.29 4.82 14.91
CA LEU A 46 -2.98 6.21 14.60
C LEU A 46 -4.20 6.84 13.94
N ASN A 47 -4.70 7.91 14.52
CA ASN A 47 -5.78 8.69 13.91
C ASN A 47 -5.22 9.69 12.89
N ARG A 48 -6.11 10.33 12.10
CA ARG A 48 -5.75 11.27 11.04
C ARG A 48 -4.83 12.41 11.51
N GLU A 49 -5.02 12.92 12.71
CA GLU A 49 -4.18 14.00 13.26
C GLU A 49 -2.79 13.50 13.64
N GLU A 50 -2.70 12.30 14.20
CA GLU A 50 -1.43 11.66 14.53
C GLU A 50 -0.64 11.31 13.27
N LEU A 51 -1.30 10.78 12.22
CA LEU A 51 -0.68 10.52 10.91
C LEU A 51 -0.13 11.79 10.26
N ARG A 52 -0.89 12.89 10.31
CA ARG A 52 -0.48 14.17 9.73
C ARG A 52 0.62 14.88 10.51
N SER A 53 0.69 14.69 11.81
CA SER A 53 1.63 15.36 12.70
C SER A 53 2.90 14.54 12.97
N ALA A 54 2.99 13.33 12.45
CA ALA A 54 4.17 12.49 12.61
C ALA A 54 5.38 13.13 11.92
N VAL A 55 6.53 13.00 12.55
CA VAL A 55 7.80 13.52 12.01
C VAL A 55 8.16 12.70 10.77
N GLY A 56 8.46 13.35 9.67
CA GLY A 56 8.78 12.69 8.40
C GLY A 56 7.57 12.38 7.51
N ALA A 57 6.34 12.51 8.03
CA ALA A 57 5.10 12.25 7.27
C ALA A 57 4.70 13.37 6.27
N GLY A 58 5.57 14.31 5.98
CA GLY A 58 5.26 15.54 5.23
C GLY A 58 4.52 15.33 3.90
N SER A 59 4.74 14.19 3.23
CA SER A 59 4.03 13.80 2.01
C SER A 59 3.69 12.31 1.95
N ASP A 60 3.97 11.52 3.04
CA ASP A 60 3.87 10.08 3.02
C ASP A 60 3.27 9.52 4.32
N VAL A 61 2.13 8.83 4.18
CA VAL A 61 1.41 8.19 5.29
C VAL A 61 2.18 7.00 5.88
N MET A 62 2.94 6.26 5.06
CA MET A 62 3.67 5.08 5.52
C MET A 62 4.84 5.48 6.44
N ARG A 63 5.46 6.63 6.19
CA ARG A 63 6.50 7.19 7.07
C ARG A 63 5.97 7.63 8.43
N ALA A 64 4.68 7.89 8.54
CA ALA A 64 4.05 8.17 9.83
C ALA A 64 4.01 6.95 10.76
N LEU A 65 4.17 5.75 10.21
CA LEU A 65 4.25 4.50 10.97
C LEU A 65 5.63 4.26 11.59
N ASP A 66 6.66 5.00 11.15
CA ASP A 66 8.01 4.91 11.69
C ASP A 66 8.01 5.18 13.20
N GLY A 67 8.71 4.35 13.92
CA GLY A 67 8.75 4.43 15.38
C GLY A 67 7.67 3.64 16.10
N LEU A 68 6.76 2.94 15.39
CA LEU A 68 5.86 1.98 16.01
C LEU A 68 6.64 0.76 16.53
N PRO A 69 6.26 0.20 17.69
CA PRO A 69 6.98 -0.91 18.29
C PRO A 69 7.00 -2.15 17.38
N GLY A 70 8.21 -2.65 17.09
CA GLY A 70 8.43 -3.85 16.27
C GLY A 70 8.51 -3.59 14.76
N LEU A 71 8.35 -2.35 14.33
CA LEU A 71 8.53 -1.91 12.97
C LEU A 71 9.94 -1.34 12.79
N ILE A 72 10.60 -1.70 11.70
CA ILE A 72 11.87 -1.15 11.27
C ILE A 72 11.70 -0.71 9.82
N SER A 73 11.84 0.58 9.59
CA SER A 73 11.92 1.12 8.25
C SER A 73 13.38 1.21 7.80
N THR A 74 13.64 1.08 6.53
CA THR A 74 14.97 1.19 5.94
C THR A 74 15.20 2.60 5.40
N GLY A 75 15.25 3.58 6.32
CA GLY A 75 15.65 4.95 5.98
C GLY A 75 14.67 5.67 5.05
N ASP A 76 15.03 5.83 3.78
CA ASP A 76 14.29 6.68 2.82
C ASP A 76 13.08 5.99 2.17
N PHE A 77 12.80 4.74 2.52
CA PHE A 77 11.74 3.96 1.91
C PHE A 77 10.43 4.02 2.71
N ALA A 78 9.30 3.96 2.00
CA ALA A 78 7.98 3.83 2.58
C ALA A 78 7.64 2.38 2.98
N ASN A 79 8.58 1.47 2.85
CA ASN A 79 8.46 0.07 3.23
C ASN A 79 8.86 -0.15 4.69
N PHE A 80 8.39 -1.24 5.25
CA PHE A 80 8.77 -1.61 6.61
C PHE A 80 8.87 -3.12 6.80
N SER A 81 9.84 -3.50 7.62
CA SER A 81 10.04 -4.86 8.11
C SER A 81 9.51 -4.97 9.54
N VAL A 82 8.88 -6.08 9.89
CA VAL A 82 8.29 -6.27 11.21
C VAL A 82 8.84 -7.53 11.84
N ARG A 83 9.50 -7.39 13.00
CA ARG A 83 10.06 -8.51 13.78
C ARG A 83 10.93 -9.45 12.94
N GLY A 84 11.73 -8.88 12.01
CA GLY A 84 12.63 -9.65 11.14
C GLY A 84 11.95 -10.31 9.94
N ARG A 85 10.69 -9.95 9.65
CA ARG A 85 9.98 -10.34 8.44
C ARG A 85 10.08 -9.22 7.41
N GLY A 86 10.22 -9.60 6.13
CA GLY A 86 10.32 -8.63 5.03
C GLY A 86 9.01 -7.91 4.71
N PRO A 87 9.07 -6.87 3.88
CA PRO A 87 7.88 -6.10 3.48
C PRO A 87 6.78 -6.96 2.84
N ARG A 88 7.15 -7.96 2.03
CA ARG A 88 6.21 -8.89 1.38
C ARG A 88 5.47 -9.82 2.36
N ASP A 89 5.93 -9.93 3.61
CA ASP A 89 5.26 -10.72 4.64
C ASP A 89 4.13 -9.97 5.34
N ASN A 90 3.98 -8.69 5.09
CA ASN A 90 2.94 -7.86 5.70
C ASN A 90 1.61 -8.01 4.97
N LEU A 91 0.52 -7.98 5.73
CA LEU A 91 -0.85 -7.87 5.23
C LEU A 91 -1.24 -6.40 5.27
N ILE A 92 -1.71 -5.87 4.14
CA ILE A 92 -2.24 -4.52 4.07
C ILE A 92 -3.66 -4.56 3.53
N PHE A 93 -4.56 -3.89 4.24
CA PHE A 93 -5.95 -3.73 3.86
C PHE A 93 -6.31 -2.24 3.82
N VAL A 94 -7.10 -1.87 2.83
CA VAL A 94 -7.65 -0.52 2.69
C VAL A 94 -9.17 -0.60 2.73
N ASP A 95 -9.80 -0.01 3.75
CA ASP A 95 -11.24 -0.13 4.03
C ASP A 95 -11.73 -1.60 4.11
N GLY A 96 -10.84 -2.49 4.61
CA GLY A 96 -11.09 -3.94 4.71
C GLY A 96 -11.01 -4.69 3.39
N LEU A 97 -10.52 -4.06 2.31
CA LEU A 97 -10.20 -4.66 1.03
C LEU A 97 -8.70 -5.00 0.98
N PRO A 98 -8.30 -6.18 0.49
CA PRO A 98 -6.89 -6.53 0.40
C PRO A 98 -6.20 -5.68 -0.68
N PHE A 99 -5.18 -4.96 -0.28
CA PHE A 99 -4.39 -4.12 -1.18
C PHE A 99 -2.96 -3.99 -0.64
N ASP A 100 -2.12 -4.94 -0.96
CA ASP A 100 -0.77 -5.10 -0.41
C ASP A 100 0.29 -4.22 -1.09
N ARG A 101 0.01 -3.68 -2.28
CA ARG A 101 0.87 -2.73 -2.99
C ARG A 101 0.36 -1.31 -2.76
N VAL A 102 0.85 -0.64 -1.73
CA VAL A 102 0.43 0.71 -1.32
C VAL A 102 1.56 1.73 -1.45
N VAL A 103 2.58 1.38 -2.21
CA VAL A 103 3.78 2.20 -2.42
C VAL A 103 4.15 2.24 -3.88
N HIS A 104 4.69 3.38 -4.30
CA HIS A 104 5.30 3.60 -5.60
C HIS A 104 6.76 3.17 -5.61
N PHE A 105 7.24 2.80 -6.81
CA PHE A 105 8.63 2.42 -7.07
C PHE A 105 9.08 1.31 -6.14
N ASP A 106 8.40 0.15 -6.22
CA ASP A 106 8.70 -1.03 -5.41
C ASP A 106 10.03 -1.71 -5.78
N GLN A 107 10.59 -1.35 -6.93
CA GLN A 107 11.99 -1.57 -7.28
C GLN A 107 12.81 -0.31 -6.96
N THR A 108 14.07 -0.51 -6.66
CA THR A 108 14.97 0.60 -6.33
C THR A 108 15.22 1.49 -7.56
N LEU A 109 15.21 2.79 -7.34
CA LEU A 109 15.53 3.78 -8.37
C LEU A 109 17.04 3.75 -8.66
N GLY A 110 17.48 2.85 -9.56
CA GLY A 110 18.89 2.77 -9.97
C GLY A 110 19.88 2.24 -8.92
N GLU A 111 19.44 1.76 -7.77
CA GLU A 111 20.32 1.20 -6.74
C GLU A 111 20.40 -0.33 -6.82
N GLU A 112 21.56 -0.92 -6.47
CA GLU A 112 21.78 -2.37 -6.52
C GLU A 112 20.98 -3.19 -5.48
N GLU A 113 20.35 -2.54 -4.49
CA GLU A 113 19.63 -3.21 -3.42
C GLU A 113 18.13 -3.35 -3.74
N ASP A 114 17.77 -4.42 -4.40
CA ASP A 114 16.37 -4.81 -4.59
C ASP A 114 15.75 -5.29 -3.27
N ILE A 115 15.02 -4.39 -2.62
CA ILE A 115 14.22 -4.72 -1.43
C ILE A 115 12.82 -5.12 -1.90
N GLY A 116 12.66 -6.38 -2.26
CA GLY A 116 11.40 -6.88 -2.77
C GLY A 116 10.17 -6.53 -1.92
N GLY A 117 9.21 -5.85 -2.53
CA GLY A 117 7.99 -5.36 -1.89
C GLY A 117 8.17 -4.05 -1.11
N GLY A 118 9.32 -3.37 -1.30
CA GLY A 118 9.56 -2.02 -0.83
C GLY A 118 9.09 -0.95 -1.82
N GLY A 119 9.23 0.30 -1.46
CA GLY A 119 8.93 1.44 -2.32
C GLY A 119 9.27 2.75 -1.64
N ARG A 120 9.44 3.82 -2.42
CA ARG A 120 9.90 5.10 -1.87
C ARG A 120 8.78 5.99 -1.37
N PHE A 121 7.59 5.91 -1.98
CA PHE A 121 6.47 6.80 -1.70
C PHE A 121 5.18 6.01 -1.55
N SER A 122 4.37 6.37 -0.57
CA SER A 122 3.02 5.82 -0.46
C SER A 122 2.10 6.40 -1.53
N ILE A 123 1.18 5.59 -2.05
CA ILE A 123 0.09 6.04 -2.91
C ILE A 123 -0.93 6.93 -2.18
N PHE A 124 -0.79 7.11 -0.88
CA PHE A 124 -1.71 7.91 -0.07
C PHE A 124 -1.09 9.23 0.36
N ALA A 125 -1.74 10.33 0.01
CA ALA A 125 -1.49 11.61 0.63
C ALA A 125 -1.83 11.54 2.15
N PRO A 126 -1.11 12.26 3.04
CA PRO A 126 -1.36 12.23 4.49
C PRO A 126 -2.80 12.58 4.90
N ASN A 127 -3.51 13.31 4.04
CA ASN A 127 -4.91 13.68 4.25
C ASN A 127 -5.90 12.59 3.85
N SER A 128 -5.48 11.60 3.05
CA SER A 128 -6.36 10.56 2.52
C SER A 128 -6.76 9.53 3.57
N ILE A 129 -5.93 9.33 4.59
CA ILE A 129 -6.13 8.29 5.59
C ILE A 129 -6.73 8.90 6.87
N ALA A 130 -7.89 8.36 7.26
CA ALA A 130 -8.59 8.72 8.49
C ALA A 130 -8.04 7.98 9.71
N GLY A 131 -7.50 6.79 9.53
CA GLY A 131 -6.90 5.98 10.59
C GLY A 131 -6.05 4.86 10.03
N ALA A 132 -5.06 4.45 10.81
CA ALA A 132 -4.23 3.30 10.55
C ALA A 132 -4.18 2.44 11.80
N ASP A 133 -4.52 1.16 11.64
CA ASP A 133 -4.48 0.14 12.70
C ASP A 133 -3.36 -0.84 12.37
N PHE A 134 -2.34 -0.88 13.20
CA PHE A 134 -1.14 -1.68 13.00
C PHE A 134 -1.01 -2.76 14.07
N SER A 135 -0.97 -4.02 13.63
CA SER A 135 -0.75 -5.21 14.47
C SER A 135 0.53 -5.92 14.05
N PRO A 136 1.61 -5.88 14.84
CA PRO A 136 2.85 -6.61 14.54
C PRO A 136 2.75 -8.12 14.80
N GLY A 137 1.56 -8.63 15.06
CA GLY A 137 1.24 -10.05 15.28
C GLY A 137 0.01 -10.23 16.17
N GLY A 138 -0.58 -11.43 16.16
CA GLY A 138 -1.74 -11.77 17.01
C GLY A 138 -3.07 -11.18 16.54
N TRP A 139 -3.22 -10.91 15.24
CA TRP A 139 -4.47 -10.44 14.66
C TRP A 139 -5.57 -11.53 14.62
N SER A 140 -6.81 -11.10 14.39
CA SER A 140 -8.01 -11.94 14.32
C SER A 140 -7.93 -13.04 13.25
N ALA A 141 -8.69 -14.11 13.42
CA ALA A 141 -8.89 -15.16 12.43
C ALA A 141 -9.47 -14.64 11.09
N ALA A 142 -10.00 -13.42 11.04
CA ALA A 142 -10.44 -12.76 9.82
C ALA A 142 -9.32 -12.57 8.78
N TYR A 143 -8.04 -12.57 9.20
CA TYR A 143 -6.87 -12.32 8.38
C TYR A 143 -5.93 -13.52 8.32
N GLY A 144 -5.37 -13.78 7.15
CA GLY A 144 -4.45 -14.90 6.93
C GLY A 144 -3.64 -14.73 5.65
N GLY A 145 -2.77 -15.71 5.37
CA GLY A 145 -1.95 -15.74 4.16
C GLY A 145 -0.56 -15.12 4.29
N ARG A 146 -0.29 -14.37 5.37
CA ARG A 146 1.01 -13.73 5.64
C ARG A 146 1.41 -13.93 7.11
N SER A 147 2.66 -13.62 7.44
CA SER A 147 3.24 -13.91 8.76
C SER A 147 4.00 -12.74 9.39
N GLY A 148 4.06 -11.59 8.73
CA GLY A 148 4.75 -10.39 9.21
C GLY A 148 3.87 -9.55 10.14
N SER A 149 3.10 -8.64 9.59
CA SER A 149 2.17 -7.77 10.31
C SER A 149 0.84 -7.63 9.59
N LEU A 150 -0.13 -7.01 10.26
CA LEU A 150 -1.37 -6.52 9.66
C LEU A 150 -1.42 -5.01 9.78
N LEU A 151 -1.63 -4.33 8.67
CA LEU A 151 -1.93 -2.91 8.59
C LEU A 151 -3.30 -2.72 7.95
N GLU A 152 -4.22 -2.09 8.66
CA GLU A 152 -5.50 -1.67 8.12
C GLU A 152 -5.52 -0.15 8.00
N LEU A 153 -5.71 0.34 6.78
CA LEU A 153 -5.84 1.76 6.46
C LEU A 153 -7.31 2.09 6.22
N GLU A 154 -7.80 3.11 6.89
CA GLU A 154 -9.14 3.64 6.67
C GLU A 154 -9.03 4.94 5.84
N VAL A 155 -9.60 4.94 4.63
CA VAL A 155 -9.66 6.14 3.78
C VAL A 155 -10.71 7.11 4.32
N ALA A 156 -10.42 8.40 4.25
CA ALA A 156 -11.34 9.44 4.68
C ALA A 156 -12.67 9.38 3.91
N GLY A 157 -13.79 9.40 4.62
CA GLY A 157 -15.13 9.26 4.02
C GLY A 157 -15.83 10.60 3.71
N GLY A 158 -15.12 11.72 3.81
CA GLY A 158 -15.70 13.06 3.75
C GLY A 158 -16.40 13.45 5.05
N GLY A 159 -17.03 14.60 5.07
CA GLY A 159 -17.70 15.16 6.24
C GLY A 159 -18.94 15.98 5.86
N PRO A 160 -19.69 16.49 6.84
CA PRO A 160 -20.89 17.27 6.57
C PRO A 160 -20.58 18.68 6.04
N THR A 161 -19.36 19.16 6.24
CA THR A 161 -18.93 20.51 5.82
C THR A 161 -17.98 20.39 4.62
N PRO A 162 -18.29 21.07 3.50
CA PRO A 162 -17.42 21.04 2.34
C PRO A 162 -16.07 21.71 2.63
N SER A 163 -14.99 21.08 2.21
CA SER A 163 -13.64 21.59 2.27
C SER A 163 -12.91 21.23 0.97
N ALA A 164 -12.16 22.16 0.44
CA ALA A 164 -11.29 21.93 -0.71
C ALA A 164 -9.86 22.34 -0.36
N SER A 165 -8.89 21.63 -0.89
CA SER A 165 -7.48 21.90 -0.70
C SER A 165 -6.74 21.93 -2.03
N LEU A 166 -5.75 22.80 -2.13
CA LEU A 166 -4.77 22.84 -3.20
C LEU A 166 -3.39 22.96 -2.56
N ARG A 167 -2.51 22.06 -2.89
CA ARG A 167 -1.10 22.11 -2.54
C ARG A 167 -0.27 22.17 -3.82
N VAL A 168 0.72 23.01 -3.82
CA VAL A 168 1.69 23.12 -4.91
C VAL A 168 3.06 23.15 -4.26
N ASP A 169 3.94 22.28 -4.69
CA ASP A 169 5.33 22.25 -4.27
C ASP A 169 6.23 22.05 -5.50
N ILE A 170 7.54 21.89 -5.29
CA ILE A 170 8.51 21.77 -6.37
C ILE A 170 8.32 20.47 -7.16
N ALA A 171 7.89 19.40 -6.52
CA ALA A 171 7.66 18.12 -7.16
C ALA A 171 6.35 18.09 -7.95
N GLY A 172 5.33 18.87 -7.56
CA GLY A 172 4.06 18.82 -8.28
C GLY A 172 2.87 19.46 -7.59
N VAL A 173 1.70 18.89 -7.82
CA VAL A 173 0.40 19.44 -7.39
C VAL A 173 -0.46 18.38 -6.75
N GLU A 174 -1.16 18.75 -5.68
CA GLU A 174 -2.18 17.95 -5.03
C GLU A 174 -3.47 18.78 -4.89
N VAL A 175 -4.59 18.19 -5.29
CA VAL A 175 -5.92 18.76 -5.08
C VAL A 175 -6.76 17.81 -4.23
N GLY A 176 -7.62 18.34 -3.38
CA GLY A 176 -8.47 17.54 -2.52
C GLY A 176 -9.84 18.18 -2.30
N TYR A 177 -10.82 17.32 -2.06
CA TYR A 177 -12.17 17.69 -1.64
C TYR A 177 -12.67 16.71 -0.57
N GLU A 178 -13.30 17.21 0.45
CA GLU A 178 -14.11 16.42 1.37
C GLU A 178 -15.40 17.18 1.73
N GLY A 179 -16.53 16.47 1.74
CA GLY A 179 -17.81 17.12 2.03
C GLY A 179 -19.00 16.34 1.52
N PRO A 180 -20.20 16.97 1.48
CA PRO A 180 -21.37 16.41 0.82
C PRO A 180 -21.08 16.15 -0.65
N SER A 181 -21.51 15.00 -1.18
CA SER A 181 -21.22 14.61 -2.58
C SER A 181 -22.00 15.45 -3.61
N GLY A 182 -23.11 16.06 -3.21
CA GLY A 182 -24.05 16.71 -4.11
C GLY A 182 -24.88 15.76 -4.98
N ILE A 183 -24.65 14.45 -4.90
CA ILE A 183 -25.40 13.43 -5.66
C ILE A 183 -26.69 13.05 -4.89
N HIS A 184 -26.58 12.90 -3.58
CA HIS A 184 -27.68 12.55 -2.71
C HIS A 184 -27.45 13.20 -1.33
N ASP A 185 -28.53 13.60 -0.64
CA ASP A 185 -28.45 14.38 0.64
C ASP A 185 -27.69 13.64 1.75
N ASN A 186 -27.75 12.30 1.78
CA ASN A 186 -27.08 11.45 2.76
C ASN A 186 -25.76 10.85 2.26
N THR A 187 -25.15 11.45 1.24
CA THR A 187 -23.87 10.96 0.69
C THR A 187 -22.77 11.98 0.91
N THR A 188 -21.72 11.55 1.60
CA THR A 188 -20.46 12.30 1.69
C THR A 188 -19.44 11.74 0.71
N ALA A 189 -18.51 12.58 0.29
CA ALA A 189 -17.42 12.21 -0.60
C ALA A 189 -16.08 12.74 -0.07
N PHE A 190 -15.07 11.96 -0.28
CA PHE A 190 -13.67 12.34 -0.19
C PHE A 190 -13.01 12.08 -1.54
N PHE A 191 -12.24 13.05 -2.01
CA PHE A 191 -11.48 12.95 -3.24
C PHE A 191 -10.11 13.59 -3.04
N THR A 192 -9.06 12.96 -3.54
CA THR A 192 -7.75 13.56 -3.70
C THR A 192 -7.12 13.09 -5.00
N ALA A 193 -6.40 13.98 -5.65
CA ALA A 193 -5.54 13.66 -6.77
C ALA A 193 -4.25 14.43 -6.63
N ARG A 194 -3.11 13.74 -6.81
CA ARG A 194 -1.79 14.35 -6.83
C ARG A 194 -1.01 13.82 -8.03
N SER A 195 -0.12 14.66 -8.56
CA SER A 195 0.83 14.29 -9.59
C SER A 195 2.17 14.92 -9.26
N PHE A 196 3.19 14.11 -9.15
CA PHE A 196 4.55 14.50 -8.80
C PHE A 196 5.55 14.01 -9.84
N ASP A 197 6.49 14.88 -10.16
CA ASP A 197 7.64 14.65 -11.01
C ASP A 197 8.89 14.95 -10.16
N PHE A 198 9.53 13.89 -9.69
CA PHE A 198 10.72 14.00 -8.86
C PHE A 198 12.00 14.23 -9.67
N GLY A 199 12.00 14.02 -10.98
CA GLY A 199 13.11 14.36 -11.85
C GLY A 199 13.51 15.83 -11.72
N ARG A 200 12.51 16.73 -11.62
CA ARG A 200 12.74 18.17 -11.35
C ARG A 200 13.37 18.44 -9.98
N VAL A 201 13.07 17.61 -8.99
CA VAL A 201 13.68 17.76 -7.66
C VAL A 201 15.12 17.31 -7.71
N PHE A 202 15.40 16.19 -8.37
CA PHE A 202 16.75 15.65 -8.52
C PHE A 202 17.65 16.60 -9.36
N GLU A 203 17.14 17.18 -10.44
CA GLU A 203 17.84 18.22 -11.19
C GLU A 203 18.23 19.42 -10.31
N LEU A 204 17.33 19.85 -9.40
CA LEU A 204 17.59 20.98 -8.52
C LEU A 204 18.66 20.69 -7.44
N ILE A 205 18.77 19.46 -6.99
CA ILE A 205 19.72 19.06 -5.93
C ILE A 205 21.01 18.43 -6.51
N GLU A 206 21.16 18.45 -7.84
CA GLU A 206 22.33 17.89 -8.56
C GLU A 206 22.49 16.36 -8.36
N GLU A 207 21.36 15.62 -8.30
CA GLU A 207 21.28 14.15 -8.18
C GLU A 207 20.57 13.56 -9.42
N GLU A 208 20.92 14.05 -10.61
CA GLU A 208 20.29 13.70 -11.88
C GLU A 208 20.53 12.23 -12.28
N ASP A 209 21.58 11.63 -11.75
CA ASP A 209 21.92 10.22 -11.98
C ASP A 209 20.88 9.22 -11.43
N ILE A 210 20.03 9.63 -10.49
CA ILE A 210 18.91 8.81 -9.96
C ILE A 210 17.86 8.52 -11.04
N GLY A 211 17.70 9.39 -12.05
CA GLY A 211 16.68 9.24 -13.09
C GLY A 211 15.43 10.08 -12.83
N GLN A 212 14.34 9.75 -13.52
CA GLN A 212 13.14 10.58 -13.61
C GLN A 212 11.90 9.79 -13.12
N PRO A 213 11.65 9.71 -11.80
CA PRO A 213 10.44 9.08 -11.27
C PRO A 213 9.27 10.06 -11.27
N GLU A 214 8.17 9.61 -11.90
CA GLU A 214 6.90 10.32 -11.96
C GLU A 214 5.79 9.46 -11.36
N LEU A 215 4.89 10.06 -10.60
CA LEU A 215 3.75 9.37 -10.03
C LEU A 215 2.47 10.21 -10.06
N THR A 216 1.35 9.52 -10.15
CA THR A 216 0.03 10.11 -9.99
C THR A 216 -0.82 9.23 -9.08
N ASP A 217 -1.57 9.83 -8.16
CA ASP A 217 -2.51 9.14 -7.30
C ASP A 217 -3.89 9.78 -7.37
N ILE A 218 -4.89 8.97 -7.50
CA ILE A 218 -6.30 9.37 -7.44
C ILE A 218 -7.00 8.48 -6.43
N VAL A 219 -7.58 9.09 -5.39
CA VAL A 219 -8.38 8.38 -4.38
C VAL A 219 -9.74 9.02 -4.30
N LEU A 220 -10.78 8.22 -4.46
CA LEU A 220 -12.18 8.61 -4.32
C LEU A 220 -12.89 7.66 -3.36
N LYS A 221 -13.53 8.20 -2.34
CA LYS A 221 -14.42 7.45 -1.46
C LYS A 221 -15.76 8.17 -1.34
N THR A 222 -16.85 7.41 -1.40
CA THR A 222 -18.18 7.93 -1.04
C THR A 222 -18.82 7.06 0.02
N VAL A 223 -19.52 7.70 0.94
CA VAL A 223 -20.27 7.04 2.02
C VAL A 223 -21.72 7.50 1.95
N THR A 224 -22.62 6.57 1.66
CA THR A 224 -24.07 6.81 1.55
C THR A 224 -24.81 6.12 2.68
N GLU A 225 -25.49 6.88 3.52
CA GLU A 225 -26.42 6.35 4.51
C GLU A 225 -27.77 6.14 3.84
N LEU A 226 -28.12 4.88 3.56
CA LEU A 226 -29.43 4.55 2.98
C LEU A 226 -30.56 4.72 4.00
N ASP A 227 -30.31 4.25 5.22
CA ASP A 227 -31.16 4.40 6.39
C ASP A 227 -30.33 4.26 7.69
N SER A 228 -30.99 4.26 8.84
CA SER A 228 -30.31 4.14 10.15
C SER A 228 -29.53 2.84 10.36
N SER A 229 -29.73 1.85 9.51
CA SER A 229 -29.14 0.51 9.64
C SER A 229 -28.28 0.11 8.44
N ASN A 230 -28.38 0.79 7.33
CA ASN A 230 -27.72 0.43 6.08
C ASN A 230 -26.84 1.55 5.55
N THR A 231 -25.58 1.24 5.31
CA THR A 231 -24.60 2.15 4.71
C THR A 231 -23.96 1.47 3.49
N ILE A 232 -23.79 2.20 2.41
CA ILE A 232 -23.01 1.78 1.24
C ILE A 232 -21.79 2.68 1.16
N GLU A 233 -20.63 2.06 0.98
CA GLU A 233 -19.36 2.73 0.77
C GLU A 233 -18.81 2.31 -0.59
N PHE A 234 -18.32 3.27 -1.37
CA PHE A 234 -17.57 3.04 -2.60
C PHE A 234 -16.15 3.58 -2.39
N LEU A 235 -15.16 2.81 -2.83
CA LEU A 235 -13.75 3.19 -2.87
C LEU A 235 -13.21 2.97 -4.27
N GLY A 236 -12.51 3.97 -4.80
CA GLY A 236 -11.70 3.88 -6.01
C GLY A 236 -10.32 4.44 -5.76
N ILE A 237 -9.29 3.69 -6.13
CA ILE A 237 -7.89 4.10 -6.09
C ILE A 237 -7.30 3.78 -7.46
N TYR A 238 -6.54 4.73 -8.01
CA TYR A 238 -5.74 4.55 -9.22
C TYR A 238 -4.41 5.28 -9.02
N ALA A 239 -3.32 4.55 -9.18
CA ALA A 239 -1.98 5.02 -8.85
C ALA A 239 -0.96 4.57 -9.91
N PRO A 240 -0.95 5.22 -11.09
CA PRO A 240 0.08 4.99 -12.09
C PRO A 240 1.41 5.63 -11.71
N GLU A 241 2.50 4.97 -12.15
CA GLU A 241 3.85 5.46 -12.01
C GLU A 241 4.69 5.17 -13.24
N GLU A 242 5.65 6.04 -13.52
CA GLU A 242 6.65 5.89 -14.56
C GLU A 242 8.03 6.18 -13.95
N TYR A 243 9.02 5.39 -14.33
CA TYR A 243 10.40 5.64 -13.98
C TYR A 243 11.29 5.43 -15.21
N SER A 244 12.09 6.45 -15.52
CA SER A 244 13.08 6.35 -16.59
C SER A 244 14.45 6.76 -16.09
N ARG A 245 15.46 6.07 -16.57
CA ARG A 245 16.87 6.39 -16.43
C ARG A 245 17.52 6.22 -17.79
N ASP A 246 17.89 7.33 -18.41
CA ASP A 246 18.42 7.40 -19.75
C ASP A 246 19.94 7.64 -19.81
N ILE A 247 20.48 7.84 -21.01
CA ILE A 247 21.90 8.07 -21.21
C ILE A 247 22.42 9.34 -20.52
N ASP A 248 21.59 10.38 -20.42
CA ASP A 248 21.99 11.63 -19.80
C ASP A 248 22.12 11.43 -18.27
N ASN A 249 21.27 10.63 -17.67
CA ASN A 249 21.37 10.22 -16.26
C ASN A 249 22.62 9.37 -15.99
N VAL A 250 22.94 8.43 -16.89
CA VAL A 250 24.17 7.63 -16.80
C VAL A 250 25.42 8.53 -16.86
N LEU A 251 25.42 9.53 -17.74
CA LEU A 251 26.54 10.46 -17.85
C LEU A 251 26.66 11.44 -16.67
N ALA A 252 25.57 11.70 -15.97
CA ALA A 252 25.58 12.50 -14.73
C ALA A 252 26.11 11.71 -13.53
N SER A 253 26.10 10.36 -13.59
CA SER A 253 26.55 9.53 -12.47
C SER A 253 28.03 9.70 -12.17
N PRO A 254 28.42 9.92 -10.91
CA PRO A 254 29.81 9.94 -10.48
C PRO A 254 30.45 8.54 -10.50
N ASN A 255 29.63 7.49 -10.60
CA ASN A 255 30.06 6.10 -10.58
C ASN A 255 30.07 5.50 -11.99
N PHE A 256 31.26 5.25 -12.55
CA PHE A 256 31.44 4.67 -13.88
C PHE A 256 30.92 3.21 -13.99
N GLU A 257 30.60 2.56 -12.90
CA GLU A 257 30.02 1.21 -12.89
C GLU A 257 28.50 1.21 -13.04
N ASP A 258 27.86 2.38 -12.86
CA ASP A 258 26.44 2.55 -12.95
C ASP A 258 26.01 2.91 -14.39
N VAL A 259 25.86 1.88 -15.21
CA VAL A 259 25.59 1.97 -16.65
C VAL A 259 24.17 1.61 -17.04
N ALA A 260 23.30 1.34 -16.07
CA ALA A 260 21.95 0.86 -16.31
C ALA A 260 21.06 1.91 -16.99
N LEU A 261 20.39 1.50 -18.06
CA LEU A 261 19.26 2.20 -18.69
C LEU A 261 17.99 1.50 -18.26
N ILE A 262 17.02 2.22 -17.73
CA ILE A 262 15.80 1.63 -17.14
C ILE A 262 14.58 2.40 -17.64
N GLU A 263 13.53 1.67 -18.01
CA GLU A 263 12.21 2.21 -18.30
C GLU A 263 11.20 1.30 -17.61
N THR A 264 10.46 1.83 -16.65
CA THR A 264 9.45 1.08 -15.90
C THR A 264 8.15 1.86 -15.87
N GLU A 265 7.07 1.17 -16.21
CA GLU A 265 5.70 1.66 -16.11
C GLU A 265 4.92 0.72 -15.19
N GLN A 266 4.13 1.27 -14.26
CA GLN A 266 3.24 0.48 -13.42
C GLN A 266 1.91 1.19 -13.22
N ASP A 267 0.83 0.43 -13.36
CA ASP A 267 -0.53 0.84 -13.03
C ASP A 267 -1.04 0.04 -11.83
N LEU A 268 -1.48 0.73 -10.78
CA LEU A 268 -2.15 0.15 -9.63
C LEU A 268 -3.59 0.63 -9.57
N ALA A 269 -4.54 -0.30 -9.46
CA ALA A 269 -5.94 0.05 -9.29
C ALA A 269 -6.63 -0.80 -8.21
N LEU A 270 -7.51 -0.18 -7.43
CA LEU A 270 -8.44 -0.84 -6.53
C LEU A 270 -9.81 -0.17 -6.64
N VAL A 271 -10.83 -0.97 -6.91
CA VAL A 271 -12.22 -0.52 -6.86
C VAL A 271 -13.00 -1.45 -5.95
N GLY A 272 -13.76 -0.89 -5.01
CA GLY A 272 -14.56 -1.68 -4.10
C GLY A 272 -15.88 -1.04 -3.70
N ILE A 273 -16.84 -1.90 -3.39
CA ILE A 273 -18.13 -1.52 -2.81
C ILE A 273 -18.33 -2.34 -1.54
N ALA A 274 -18.63 -1.66 -0.44
CA ALA A 274 -19.00 -2.27 0.81
C ALA A 274 -20.46 -1.91 1.17
N TRP A 275 -21.24 -2.91 1.51
CA TRP A 275 -22.54 -2.74 2.13
C TRP A 275 -22.47 -3.21 3.57
N ARG A 276 -22.69 -2.28 4.49
CA ARG A 276 -22.73 -2.51 5.93
C ARG A 276 -24.16 -2.42 6.42
N ARG A 277 -24.57 -3.43 7.19
CA ARG A 277 -25.88 -3.50 7.79
C ARG A 277 -25.81 -3.78 9.28
N LEU A 278 -26.44 -2.93 10.08
CA LEU A 278 -26.68 -3.22 11.49
C LEU A 278 -27.79 -4.26 11.64
N VAL A 279 -27.53 -5.33 12.39
CA VAL A 279 -28.43 -6.46 12.60
C VAL A 279 -28.86 -6.53 14.07
N GLY A 280 -30.10 -6.21 14.32
CA GLY A 280 -30.59 -6.08 15.69
C GLY A 280 -29.94 -4.91 16.44
N THR A 281 -29.63 -5.10 17.71
CA THR A 281 -29.04 -4.08 18.59
C THR A 281 -27.54 -4.22 18.77
N SER A 282 -26.94 -5.31 18.35
CA SER A 282 -25.55 -5.65 18.69
C SER A 282 -24.78 -6.37 17.57
N GLY A 283 -25.39 -6.54 16.42
CA GLY A 283 -24.76 -7.21 15.29
C GLY A 283 -24.46 -6.25 14.14
N GLU A 284 -23.43 -6.58 13.38
CA GLU A 284 -23.05 -5.91 12.12
C GLU A 284 -22.75 -6.97 11.08
N TRP A 285 -23.24 -6.74 9.87
CA TRP A 285 -22.95 -7.57 8.72
C TRP A 285 -22.41 -6.69 7.60
N THR A 286 -21.18 -6.98 7.15
CA THR A 286 -20.52 -6.23 6.09
C THR A 286 -20.21 -7.16 4.92
N ASN A 287 -20.66 -6.77 3.74
CA ASN A 287 -20.35 -7.44 2.48
C ASN A 287 -19.51 -6.51 1.62
N ARG A 288 -18.42 -7.02 1.07
CA ARG A 288 -17.51 -6.30 0.20
C ARG A 288 -17.34 -7.04 -1.11
N LEU A 289 -17.44 -6.31 -2.20
CA LEU A 289 -17.06 -6.76 -3.54
C LEU A 289 -15.96 -5.85 -4.02
N TYR A 290 -14.90 -6.40 -4.59
CA TYR A 290 -13.76 -5.63 -5.05
C TYR A 290 -13.13 -6.18 -6.32
N PHE A 291 -12.45 -5.30 -7.01
CA PHE A 291 -11.56 -5.55 -8.13
C PHE A 291 -10.24 -4.85 -7.83
N ARG A 292 -9.13 -5.53 -7.99
CA ARG A 292 -7.79 -4.94 -7.97
C ARG A 292 -7.03 -5.34 -9.22
N ASP A 293 -6.18 -4.45 -9.68
CA ASP A 293 -5.32 -4.64 -10.83
C ASP A 293 -3.94 -4.07 -10.54
N ASN A 294 -2.93 -4.77 -10.99
CA ASN A 294 -1.55 -4.34 -11.00
C ASN A 294 -0.94 -4.79 -12.31
N ASP A 295 -0.50 -3.84 -13.11
CA ASP A 295 0.19 -4.09 -14.38
C ASP A 295 1.53 -3.34 -14.34
N LYS A 296 2.62 -4.06 -14.47
CA LYS A 296 3.98 -3.53 -14.44
C LYS A 296 4.80 -4.08 -15.57
N THR A 297 5.49 -3.22 -16.27
CA THR A 297 6.51 -3.58 -17.26
C THR A 297 7.80 -2.84 -16.96
N SER A 298 8.91 -3.55 -16.92
CA SER A 298 10.25 -2.99 -16.78
C SER A 298 11.13 -3.45 -17.94
N VAL A 299 11.82 -2.49 -18.53
CA VAL A 299 12.78 -2.72 -19.62
C VAL A 299 14.12 -2.18 -19.16
N GLU A 300 15.15 -3.03 -19.23
CA GLU A 300 16.50 -2.68 -18.83
C GLU A 300 17.47 -2.79 -20.01
N GLY A 301 18.43 -1.89 -20.02
CA GLY A 301 19.53 -1.85 -20.98
C GLY A 301 20.81 -1.40 -20.29
N GLU A 302 21.87 -1.23 -21.07
CA GLU A 302 23.17 -0.74 -20.61
C GLU A 302 23.75 0.26 -21.60
N ALA A 303 24.39 1.32 -21.08
CA ALA A 303 25.20 2.25 -21.87
C ALA A 303 26.68 2.02 -21.56
N TYR A 304 27.55 2.30 -22.54
CA TYR A 304 28.99 2.06 -22.42
C TYR A 304 29.81 3.34 -22.72
N PRO A 305 29.73 4.36 -21.83
CA PRO A 305 30.50 5.59 -22.03
C PRO A 305 32.01 5.38 -21.92
N ASP A 306 32.47 4.35 -21.21
CA ASP A 306 33.87 3.99 -21.04
C ASP A 306 34.53 3.38 -22.30
N LEU A 307 33.73 2.97 -23.28
CA LEU A 307 34.21 2.43 -24.56
C LEU A 307 34.55 3.52 -25.59
N VAL A 308 34.21 4.76 -25.31
CA VAL A 308 34.42 5.91 -26.21
C VAL A 308 35.24 6.98 -25.55
N PRO A 309 35.89 7.92 -26.32
CA PRO A 309 36.64 9.02 -25.74
C PRO A 309 35.77 9.96 -24.89
N GLU A 310 36.32 10.49 -23.81
CA GLU A 310 35.67 11.49 -22.99
C GLU A 310 35.18 12.70 -23.83
N GLY A 311 33.93 13.13 -23.58
CA GLY A 311 33.29 14.20 -24.34
C GLY A 311 32.61 13.73 -25.63
N THR A 312 32.48 12.43 -25.87
CA THR A 312 31.64 11.90 -26.94
C THR A 312 30.17 12.29 -26.69
N PRO A 313 29.44 12.80 -27.71
CA PRO A 313 28.03 13.13 -27.56
C PRO A 313 27.21 11.92 -27.12
N ALA A 314 26.18 12.13 -26.30
CA ALA A 314 25.31 11.07 -25.78
C ALA A 314 24.77 10.16 -26.91
N ALA A 315 24.39 10.73 -28.06
CA ALA A 315 23.87 9.98 -29.21
C ALA A 315 24.89 9.06 -29.90
N ASP A 316 26.17 9.20 -29.61
CA ASP A 316 27.27 8.43 -30.21
C ASP A 316 27.83 7.39 -29.20
N ILE A 317 27.33 7.35 -27.98
CA ILE A 317 27.71 6.36 -26.96
C ILE A 317 27.06 5.02 -27.32
N PRO A 318 27.82 3.92 -27.32
CA PRO A 318 27.24 2.59 -27.53
C PRO A 318 26.24 2.25 -26.42
N VAL A 319 25.05 1.80 -26.83
CA VAL A 319 24.00 1.33 -25.92
C VAL A 319 23.51 -0.07 -26.34
N ARG A 320 23.10 -0.84 -25.39
CA ARG A 320 22.34 -2.06 -25.60
C ARG A 320 20.97 -1.91 -24.94
N GLU A 321 19.96 -1.76 -25.76
CA GLU A 321 18.58 -1.59 -25.31
C GLU A 321 17.90 -2.95 -25.14
N ASN A 322 16.90 -3.02 -24.28
CA ASN A 322 16.05 -4.19 -24.07
C ASN A 322 16.83 -5.48 -23.78
N LEU A 323 17.84 -5.42 -22.94
CA LEU A 323 18.59 -6.59 -22.51
C LEU A 323 17.76 -7.50 -21.64
N LEU A 324 17.00 -6.92 -20.72
CA LEU A 324 16.05 -7.58 -19.86
C LEU A 324 14.68 -6.88 -20.00
N THR A 325 13.63 -7.68 -20.19
CA THR A 325 12.26 -7.19 -20.11
C THR A 325 11.48 -8.08 -19.17
N VAL A 326 10.85 -7.48 -18.17
CA VAL A 326 10.02 -8.15 -17.17
C VAL A 326 8.63 -7.54 -17.19
N GLY A 327 7.62 -8.38 -17.27
CA GLY A 327 6.23 -7.98 -17.13
C GLY A 327 5.53 -8.76 -16.02
N GLU A 328 4.75 -8.06 -15.20
CA GLU A 328 3.94 -8.60 -14.12
C GLU A 328 2.53 -8.01 -14.20
N ALA A 329 1.55 -8.82 -14.60
CA ALA A 329 0.16 -8.43 -14.54
C ALA A 329 -0.61 -9.33 -13.56
N GLU A 330 -1.29 -8.71 -12.60
CA GLU A 330 -2.13 -9.40 -11.62
C GLU A 330 -3.49 -8.72 -11.53
N THR A 331 -4.53 -9.46 -11.89
CA THR A 331 -5.92 -9.01 -11.73
C THR A 331 -6.65 -9.88 -10.71
N GLU A 332 -7.32 -9.28 -9.74
CA GLU A 332 -8.10 -10.02 -8.76
C GLU A 332 -9.52 -9.47 -8.64
N ILE A 333 -10.51 -10.34 -8.67
CA ILE A 333 -11.88 -10.05 -8.30
C ILE A 333 -12.25 -10.87 -7.06
N GLY A 334 -12.81 -10.24 -6.04
CA GLY A 334 -13.12 -10.93 -4.80
C GLY A 334 -14.37 -10.44 -4.11
N TRP A 335 -14.93 -11.34 -3.32
CA TRP A 335 -16.04 -11.09 -2.43
C TRP A 335 -15.67 -11.51 -1.02
N ARG A 336 -16.01 -10.66 -0.04
CA ARG A 336 -15.81 -10.92 1.39
C ARG A 336 -17.10 -10.57 2.15
N SER A 337 -17.50 -11.44 3.06
CA SER A 337 -18.65 -11.24 3.93
C SER A 337 -18.24 -11.51 5.37
N ASP A 338 -18.37 -10.51 6.22
CA ASP A 338 -18.01 -10.56 7.63
C ASP A 338 -19.25 -10.26 8.47
N TYR A 339 -19.46 -11.02 9.52
CA TYR A 339 -20.48 -10.80 10.53
C TYR A 339 -19.85 -10.71 11.91
N SER A 340 -20.18 -9.67 12.65
CA SER A 340 -19.82 -9.52 14.06
C SER A 340 -21.05 -9.32 14.92
N MET A 341 -21.01 -9.81 16.14
CA MET A 341 -22.12 -9.67 17.09
C MET A 341 -21.61 -9.71 18.53
N GLN A 342 -22.01 -8.73 19.34
CA GLN A 342 -21.86 -8.81 20.78
C GLN A 342 -22.90 -9.78 21.37
N ASN A 343 -22.42 -10.73 22.12
CA ASN A 343 -23.24 -11.69 22.82
C ASN A 343 -22.90 -11.72 24.34
N ARG A 344 -23.56 -12.55 25.11
CA ARG A 344 -23.37 -12.63 26.58
C ARG A 344 -21.95 -13.04 27.03
N PHE A 345 -21.13 -13.53 26.13
CA PHE A 345 -19.77 -13.99 26.41
C PHE A 345 -18.72 -13.02 25.94
N GLY A 346 -19.07 -12.03 25.13
CA GLY A 346 -18.22 -11.08 24.44
C GLY A 346 -18.52 -11.04 22.93
N GLU A 347 -17.53 -10.82 22.09
CA GLU A 347 -17.70 -10.63 20.64
C GLU A 347 -17.54 -11.95 19.87
N LEU A 348 -18.52 -12.28 19.03
CA LEU A 348 -18.45 -13.32 18.01
C LEU A 348 -18.17 -12.67 16.64
N GLN A 349 -17.16 -13.17 15.94
CA GLN A 349 -16.87 -12.80 14.55
C GLN A 349 -16.86 -14.06 13.68
N ALA A 350 -17.42 -13.98 12.48
CA ALA A 350 -17.37 -15.04 11.50
C ALA A 350 -17.43 -14.45 10.08
N GLY A 351 -16.78 -15.10 9.14
CA GLY A 351 -16.81 -14.61 7.77
C GLY A 351 -16.28 -15.60 6.75
N VAL A 352 -16.49 -15.23 5.50
CA VAL A 352 -16.05 -15.98 4.34
C VAL A 352 -15.45 -15.01 3.30
N ARG A 353 -14.49 -15.50 2.53
CA ARG A 353 -13.91 -14.79 1.39
C ARG A 353 -13.76 -15.77 0.23
N ALA A 354 -14.10 -15.32 -0.99
CA ALA A 354 -13.81 -16.02 -2.23
C ALA A 354 -13.21 -15.00 -3.21
N TRP A 355 -12.14 -15.39 -3.87
CA TRP A 355 -11.49 -14.52 -4.86
C TRP A 355 -10.88 -15.33 -5.99
N GLN A 356 -10.84 -14.73 -7.16
CA GLN A 356 -10.18 -15.26 -8.33
C GLN A 356 -9.05 -14.30 -8.70
N THR A 357 -7.86 -14.86 -8.87
CA THR A 357 -6.66 -14.13 -9.31
C THR A 357 -6.24 -14.65 -10.66
N ASP A 358 -5.94 -13.74 -11.56
CA ASP A 358 -5.37 -13.97 -12.89
C ASP A 358 -3.99 -13.36 -12.89
N VAL A 359 -2.97 -14.16 -13.20
CA VAL A 359 -1.58 -13.71 -13.25
C VAL A 359 -1.00 -13.97 -14.63
N ASP A 360 -0.27 -12.99 -15.15
CA ASP A 360 0.47 -13.05 -16.39
C ASP A 360 1.86 -12.45 -16.17
N TYR A 361 2.88 -13.32 -16.08
CA TYR A 361 4.26 -12.92 -15.86
C TYR A 361 5.12 -13.35 -17.03
N PHE A 362 5.96 -12.45 -17.52
CA PHE A 362 6.94 -12.80 -18.51
C PHE A 362 8.32 -12.21 -18.18
N VAL A 363 9.35 -12.92 -18.61
CA VAL A 363 10.74 -12.49 -18.54
C VAL A 363 11.42 -12.82 -19.83
N THR A 364 12.05 -11.84 -20.46
CA THR A 364 12.86 -12.02 -21.65
C THR A 364 14.27 -11.46 -21.40
N LEU A 365 15.29 -12.30 -21.55
CA LEU A 365 16.70 -11.94 -21.48
C LEU A 365 17.36 -12.29 -22.84
N ARG A 366 18.05 -11.35 -23.46
CA ARG A 366 18.64 -11.52 -24.79
C ARG A 366 19.96 -12.31 -24.76
N GLU A 367 20.17 -13.19 -25.76
CA GLU A 367 21.36 -14.02 -25.89
C GLU A 367 22.67 -13.22 -26.10
N ASP A 368 22.58 -12.03 -26.68
CA ASP A 368 23.73 -11.20 -26.99
C ASP A 368 24.20 -10.33 -25.83
N TRP A 369 23.69 -10.60 -24.65
CA TRP A 369 24.12 -9.91 -23.43
C TRP A 369 25.44 -10.49 -22.90
N ASP A 370 26.54 -9.80 -23.16
CA ASP A 370 27.87 -10.13 -22.66
C ASP A 370 28.15 -9.36 -21.37
N ARG A 371 28.35 -10.07 -20.27
CA ARG A 371 28.81 -9.45 -19.02
C ARG A 371 30.32 -9.67 -18.86
N PHE A 372 31.07 -8.57 -18.74
CA PHE A 372 32.51 -8.60 -18.47
C PHE A 372 32.75 -8.54 -16.97
N VAL A 373 33.35 -9.58 -16.41
CA VAL A 373 33.75 -9.60 -14.99
C VAL A 373 35.26 -9.42 -14.92
N TYR A 374 35.69 -8.30 -14.33
CA TYR A 374 37.11 -8.05 -14.09
C TYR A 374 37.60 -8.87 -12.92
N GLN A 375 38.82 -9.42 -13.05
CA GLN A 375 39.49 -10.03 -11.90
C GLN A 375 39.97 -8.93 -10.94
N THR A 376 39.61 -9.09 -9.67
CA THR A 376 39.90 -8.11 -8.59
C THR A 376 41.35 -8.16 -8.07
N THR A 377 42.21 -9.00 -8.61
CA THR A 377 43.62 -9.08 -8.21
C THR A 377 44.50 -8.07 -8.95
N ASP A 378 45.14 -7.18 -8.21
CA ASP A 378 46.11 -6.22 -8.72
C ASP A 378 47.51 -6.54 -8.13
N PRO A 379 48.58 -6.68 -8.94
CA PRO A 379 48.60 -6.53 -10.39
C PRO A 379 47.99 -7.74 -11.14
N ARG A 380 47.27 -7.41 -12.21
CA ARG A 380 46.65 -8.44 -13.06
C ARG A 380 47.70 -9.28 -13.79
N PRO A 381 47.56 -10.61 -13.83
CA PRO A 381 48.44 -11.44 -14.62
C PRO A 381 48.39 -11.05 -16.09
N PRO A 382 49.51 -10.93 -16.79
CA PRO A 382 49.51 -10.68 -18.21
C PRO A 382 48.69 -11.70 -18.97
N GLY A 383 47.72 -11.25 -19.77
CA GLY A 383 46.85 -12.11 -20.59
C GLY A 383 45.55 -12.62 -19.94
N GLN A 384 45.31 -12.31 -18.67
CA GLN A 384 44.02 -12.57 -18.01
C GLN A 384 43.43 -11.25 -17.52
N GLN A 385 42.62 -10.63 -18.32
CA GLN A 385 42.08 -9.31 -17.96
C GLN A 385 40.60 -9.37 -17.49
N TYR A 386 39.81 -10.30 -18.02
CA TYR A 386 38.39 -10.45 -17.68
C TYR A 386 37.88 -11.81 -18.06
N ILE A 387 36.76 -12.22 -17.48
CA ILE A 387 35.96 -13.36 -17.91
C ILE A 387 34.70 -12.81 -18.55
N THR A 388 34.40 -13.21 -19.76
CA THR A 388 33.12 -12.93 -20.40
C THR A 388 32.12 -13.98 -19.95
N LEU A 389 31.04 -13.58 -19.36
CA LEU A 389 29.88 -14.43 -19.07
C LEU A 389 28.83 -14.12 -20.14
N MET A 390 28.44 -15.16 -20.86
CA MET A 390 27.32 -15.07 -21.80
C MET A 390 26.15 -15.81 -21.16
N PRO A 391 25.16 -15.11 -20.60
CA PRO A 391 23.98 -15.78 -20.07
C PRO A 391 23.20 -16.45 -21.21
N ASP A 392 22.59 -17.58 -20.89
CA ASP A 392 21.63 -18.20 -21.82
C ASP A 392 20.42 -17.26 -21.99
N ASN A 393 19.88 -17.25 -23.21
CA ASN A 393 18.63 -16.55 -23.46
C ASN A 393 17.51 -17.11 -22.56
N VAL A 394 16.78 -16.22 -21.89
CA VAL A 394 15.63 -16.61 -21.10
C VAL A 394 14.38 -16.03 -21.78
N ASP A 395 13.43 -16.91 -22.05
CA ASP A 395 12.10 -16.56 -22.53
C ASP A 395 11.11 -17.40 -21.71
N SER A 396 10.55 -16.78 -20.70
CA SER A 396 9.66 -17.44 -19.74
C SER A 396 8.33 -16.70 -19.67
N LEU A 397 7.27 -17.47 -19.79
CA LEU A 397 5.89 -17.00 -19.68
C LEU A 397 5.17 -17.87 -18.65
N TYR A 398 4.51 -17.22 -17.68
CA TYR A 398 3.65 -17.88 -16.73
C TYR A 398 2.28 -17.19 -16.73
N ASN A 399 1.25 -17.94 -17.09
CA ASN A 399 -0.11 -17.43 -17.15
C ASN A 399 -1.02 -18.44 -16.46
N GLU A 400 -1.65 -18.05 -15.36
CA GLU A 400 -2.59 -18.90 -14.61
C GLU A 400 -3.72 -18.09 -14.02
N ARG A 401 -4.89 -18.76 -13.94
CA ARG A 401 -6.08 -18.23 -13.30
C ARG A 401 -6.59 -19.21 -12.27
N GLU A 402 -6.61 -18.76 -11.02
CA GLU A 402 -6.97 -19.62 -9.91
C GLU A 402 -7.99 -18.98 -8.97
N THR A 403 -8.75 -19.84 -8.29
CA THR A 403 -9.76 -19.42 -7.32
C THR A 403 -9.42 -19.92 -5.93
N SER A 404 -9.40 -19.01 -4.98
CA SER A 404 -9.07 -19.26 -3.58
C SER A 404 -10.26 -18.96 -2.67
N TYR A 405 -10.30 -19.62 -1.51
CA TYR A 405 -11.38 -19.48 -0.54
C TYR A 405 -10.83 -19.42 0.87
N ALA A 406 -11.50 -18.65 1.72
CA ALA A 406 -11.25 -18.65 3.16
C ALA A 406 -12.54 -18.59 3.95
N ALA A 407 -12.55 -19.20 5.12
CA ALA A 407 -13.64 -19.09 6.08
C ALA A 407 -13.07 -19.04 7.49
N TYR A 408 -13.69 -18.26 8.37
CA TYR A 408 -13.23 -18.15 9.76
C TYR A 408 -14.39 -17.99 10.74
N GLY A 409 -14.11 -18.34 11.98
CA GLY A 409 -14.95 -18.04 13.13
C GLY A 409 -14.09 -17.82 14.35
N GLU A 410 -14.42 -16.80 15.14
CA GLU A 410 -13.66 -16.39 16.32
C GLU A 410 -14.62 -15.89 17.40
N GLN A 411 -14.42 -16.31 18.64
CA GLN A 411 -15.12 -15.79 19.80
C GLN A 411 -14.12 -15.16 20.77
N THR A 412 -14.34 -13.93 21.12
CA THR A 412 -13.69 -13.28 22.25
C THR A 412 -14.56 -13.50 23.49
N PHE A 413 -13.99 -14.08 24.54
CA PHE A 413 -14.63 -14.26 25.83
C PHE A 413 -14.11 -13.17 26.78
N GLU A 414 -14.99 -12.32 27.23
CA GLU A 414 -14.67 -11.23 28.14
C GLU A 414 -14.88 -11.67 29.60
N PHE A 415 -13.84 -11.52 30.41
CA PHE A 415 -13.85 -11.76 31.85
C PHE A 415 -13.45 -10.46 32.58
N ASP A 416 -13.75 -10.38 33.87
CA ASP A 416 -13.53 -9.14 34.66
C ASP A 416 -12.10 -8.56 34.58
N SER A 417 -11.08 -9.37 34.31
CA SER A 417 -9.67 -8.94 34.34
C SER A 417 -8.81 -9.47 33.19
N TRP A 418 -9.37 -10.23 32.28
CA TRP A 418 -8.67 -10.79 31.12
C TRP A 418 -9.67 -11.23 30.04
N ASP A 419 -9.22 -11.24 28.80
CA ASP A 419 -10.00 -11.72 27.66
C ASP A 419 -9.32 -12.94 27.06
N LEU A 420 -10.13 -13.88 26.57
CA LEU A 420 -9.68 -15.02 25.80
C LEU A 420 -10.26 -14.96 24.40
N ARG A 421 -9.41 -14.87 23.41
CA ARG A 421 -9.78 -14.99 22.01
C ARG A 421 -9.47 -16.41 21.53
N ALA A 422 -10.46 -17.06 20.91
CA ALA A 422 -10.32 -18.40 20.34
C ALA A 422 -10.97 -18.43 18.96
N GLY A 423 -10.21 -18.77 17.95
CA GLY A 423 -10.66 -18.77 16.57
C GLY A 423 -10.13 -19.94 15.77
N LEU A 424 -10.77 -20.16 14.64
CA LEU A 424 -10.36 -21.14 13.64
C LEU A 424 -10.51 -20.48 12.26
N ARG A 425 -9.49 -20.68 11.42
CA ARG A 425 -9.52 -20.24 10.04
C ARG A 425 -9.19 -21.42 9.11
N TYR A 426 -9.96 -21.54 8.05
CA TYR A 426 -9.71 -22.41 6.92
C TYR A 426 -9.33 -21.56 5.70
N ASP A 427 -8.23 -21.89 5.06
CA ASP A 427 -7.77 -21.31 3.80
C ASP A 427 -7.60 -22.42 2.76
N ARG A 428 -8.02 -22.16 1.54
CA ARG A 428 -7.66 -22.92 0.35
C ARG A 428 -7.06 -21.99 -0.69
N ASP A 429 -5.82 -22.23 -1.02
CA ASP A 429 -5.11 -21.54 -2.07
C ASP A 429 -5.29 -22.28 -3.42
N GLY A 430 -5.70 -21.53 -4.46
CA GLY A 430 -5.90 -22.05 -5.80
C GLY A 430 -4.60 -22.46 -6.46
N PHE A 431 -3.55 -21.62 -6.40
CA PHE A 431 -2.28 -21.84 -7.06
C PHE A 431 -1.51 -23.07 -6.53
N SER A 432 -1.43 -23.22 -5.22
CA SER A 432 -0.79 -24.39 -4.61
C SER A 432 -1.73 -25.60 -4.51
N SER A 433 -3.03 -25.40 -4.69
CA SER A 433 -4.09 -26.39 -4.42
C SER A 433 -4.08 -26.93 -2.99
N GLU A 434 -3.38 -26.28 -2.08
CA GLU A 434 -3.29 -26.67 -0.68
C GLU A 434 -4.43 -26.11 0.16
N SER A 435 -4.71 -26.79 1.25
CA SER A 435 -5.69 -26.34 2.25
C SER A 435 -5.08 -26.36 3.64
N LEU A 436 -5.31 -25.30 4.39
CA LEU A 436 -4.78 -25.14 5.73
C LEU A 436 -5.90 -24.80 6.71
N VAL A 437 -5.85 -25.42 7.89
CA VAL A 437 -6.66 -25.02 9.04
C VAL A 437 -5.74 -24.45 10.10
N SER A 438 -5.98 -23.21 10.47
CA SER A 438 -5.14 -22.47 11.43
C SER A 438 -5.95 -22.13 12.68
N PRO A 439 -5.57 -22.65 13.86
CA PRO A 439 -6.11 -22.14 15.13
C PRO A 439 -5.55 -20.74 15.41
N ARG A 440 -6.37 -19.92 16.05
CA ARG A 440 -6.04 -18.55 16.41
C ARG A 440 -6.33 -18.28 17.89
#